data_f40222b37b773fbf767d130ab78f81d4
#
_entry.id   f40222b37b773fbf767d130ab78f81d4
#
_cell.length_a   1.000
_cell.length_b   1.000
_cell.length_c   1.000
_cell.angle_alpha   90.00
_cell.angle_beta   90.00
_cell.angle_gamma   90.00
#
_symmetry.space_group_name_H-M   'P 1'
#
loop_
_entity.id
_entity.type
_entity.pdbx_description
1 polymer ?
#
loop_
_entity_poly.entity_id
_entity_poly.type
_entity_poly.pdbx_seq_one_letter_code
_entity_poly.pdbx_strand_id
1 'polypeptide(L)'
;MQIPDEIVQTLGKIREAESNIPANEMKLIERVAFDDGVVSVKYHCVSPFCPMMLVLAMGLEIKQALLKLDCVTQANVTVVNHYMAEVVNTKIEGFAPNIR
;
A
#
# COMPACT_ATOMS: atom_id res chain seq x y z
N MET A 1 14.09 13.41 5.00
CA MET A 1 13.30 12.47 5.79
C MET A 1 13.82 11.06 5.60
N GLN A 2 13.97 10.34 6.67
CA GLN A 2 14.52 8.99 6.62
C GLN A 2 13.42 7.96 6.90
N ILE A 3 13.32 6.96 6.03
CA ILE A 3 12.31 5.91 6.16
C ILE A 3 12.93 4.75 6.95
N PRO A 4 12.30 4.30 8.05
CA PRO A 4 12.82 3.15 8.81
C PRO A 4 12.96 1.90 7.94
N ASP A 5 14.03 1.12 8.19
CA ASP A 5 14.31 -0.08 7.43
C ASP A 5 13.16 -1.09 7.48
N GLU A 6 12.48 -1.19 8.63
CA GLU A 6 11.35 -2.13 8.73
C GLU A 6 10.21 -1.80 7.77
N ILE A 7 10.00 -0.51 7.47
CA ILE A 7 9.00 -0.12 6.50
C ILE A 7 9.46 -0.53 5.10
N VAL A 8 10.72 -0.28 4.77
CA VAL A 8 11.28 -0.66 3.48
C VAL A 8 11.21 -2.17 3.28
N GLN A 9 11.58 -2.95 4.30
CA GLN A 9 11.54 -4.40 4.22
C GLN A 9 10.10 -4.92 4.08
N THR A 10 9.17 -4.32 4.80
CA THR A 10 7.76 -4.71 4.74
C THR A 10 7.21 -4.47 3.32
N LEU A 11 7.50 -3.32 2.75
CA LEU A 11 7.06 -3.02 1.39
C LEU A 11 7.71 -3.94 0.35
N GLY A 12 8.93 -4.38 0.62
CA GLY A 12 9.62 -5.32 -0.26
C GLY A 12 8.98 -6.70 -0.34
N LYS A 13 8.12 -7.03 0.62
CA LYS A 13 7.41 -8.32 0.65
C LYS A 13 6.06 -8.27 -0.05
N ILE A 14 5.58 -7.09 -0.41
CA ILE A 14 4.29 -6.95 -1.11
C ILE A 14 4.47 -7.42 -2.55
N ARG A 15 3.58 -8.29 -3.00
CA ARG A 15 3.65 -8.88 -4.34
C ARG A 15 2.43 -8.54 -5.16
N GLU A 16 2.65 -8.41 -6.45
CA GLU A 16 1.56 -8.17 -7.40
C GLU A 16 0.77 -9.47 -7.57
N ALA A 17 -0.57 -9.37 -7.57
CA ALA A 17 -1.44 -10.53 -7.44
C ALA A 17 -1.35 -11.52 -8.61
N GLU A 18 -1.15 -11.04 -9.82
CA GLU A 18 -1.15 -11.89 -11.00
C GLU A 18 0.21 -12.52 -11.28
N SER A 19 1.29 -11.77 -11.14
CA SER A 19 2.63 -12.22 -11.49
C SER A 19 3.40 -12.79 -10.30
N ASN A 20 2.95 -12.47 -9.08
CA ASN A 20 3.65 -12.83 -7.84
C ASN A 20 5.07 -12.26 -7.77
N ILE A 21 5.34 -11.21 -8.52
CA ILE A 21 6.61 -10.49 -8.49
C ILE A 21 6.49 -9.39 -7.43
N PRO A 22 7.54 -9.12 -6.64
CA PRO A 22 7.48 -8.03 -5.66
C PRO A 22 7.09 -6.72 -6.32
N ALA A 23 6.13 -6.02 -5.72
CA ALA A 23 5.62 -4.77 -6.26
C ALA A 23 6.72 -3.72 -6.45
N ASN A 24 7.72 -3.71 -5.56
CA ASN A 24 8.86 -2.80 -5.68
C ASN A 24 9.67 -3.06 -6.95
N GLU A 25 9.86 -4.32 -7.31
CA GLU A 25 10.60 -4.66 -8.53
C GLU A 25 9.86 -4.26 -9.78
N MET A 26 8.54 -4.24 -9.72
CA MET A 26 7.71 -3.78 -10.83
C MET A 26 7.50 -2.26 -10.81
N LYS A 27 8.07 -1.58 -9.82
CA LYS A 27 7.96 -0.13 -9.64
C LYS A 27 6.51 0.32 -9.47
N LEU A 28 5.71 -0.52 -8.83
CA LEU A 28 4.30 -0.20 -8.57
C LEU A 28 4.13 0.71 -7.38
N ILE A 29 5.09 0.71 -6.45
CA ILE A 29 5.07 1.62 -5.31
C ILE A 29 5.79 2.90 -5.71
N GLU A 30 5.03 3.98 -5.85
CA GLU A 30 5.55 5.24 -6.40
C GLU A 30 6.20 6.13 -5.38
N ARG A 31 5.65 6.15 -4.16
CA ARG A 31 6.12 7.07 -3.15
C ARG A 31 5.85 6.54 -1.76
N VAL A 32 6.83 6.73 -0.89
CA VAL A 32 6.71 6.39 0.53
C VAL A 32 7.18 7.60 1.32
N ALA A 33 6.41 7.99 2.33
CA ALA A 33 6.78 9.05 3.25
C ALA A 33 6.47 8.59 4.66
N PHE A 34 7.30 8.97 5.61
CA PHE A 34 7.11 8.61 7.02
C PHE A 34 7.40 9.81 7.89
N ASP A 35 6.50 10.12 8.81
CA ASP A 35 6.66 11.22 9.74
C ASP A 35 5.88 10.93 11.01
N ASP A 36 6.59 10.87 12.12
CA ASP A 36 6.00 10.74 13.47
C ASP A 36 4.95 9.62 13.56
N GLY A 37 5.31 8.44 13.10
CA GLY A 37 4.45 7.27 13.17
C GLY A 37 3.45 7.15 12.03
N VAL A 38 3.32 8.16 11.19
CA VAL A 38 2.40 8.15 10.05
C VAL A 38 3.17 7.81 8.78
N VAL A 39 2.82 6.71 8.14
CA VAL A 39 3.40 6.31 6.85
C VAL A 39 2.37 6.55 5.75
N SER A 40 2.82 7.12 4.64
CA SER A 40 1.98 7.37 3.48
C SER A 40 2.60 6.68 2.27
N VAL A 41 1.81 5.90 1.57
CA VAL A 41 2.25 5.12 0.41
C VAL A 41 1.34 5.41 -0.77
N LYS A 42 1.94 5.73 -1.91
CA LYS A 42 1.21 5.81 -3.18
C LYS A 42 1.66 4.68 -4.06
N TYR A 43 0.69 3.98 -4.66
CA TYR A 43 0.99 2.87 -5.54
C TYR A 43 0.07 2.89 -6.76
N HIS A 44 0.46 2.15 -7.78
CA HIS A 44 -0.40 1.94 -8.95
C HIS A 44 -0.34 0.47 -9.33
N CYS A 45 -1.28 0.04 -10.16
CA CYS A 45 -1.30 -1.32 -10.68
C CYS A 45 -0.64 -1.35 -12.06
N VAL A 46 -0.43 -2.55 -12.61
CA VAL A 46 0.22 -2.72 -13.92
C VAL A 46 -0.54 -2.05 -15.05
N SER A 47 -1.83 -1.76 -14.86
CA SER A 47 -2.68 -1.09 -15.84
C SER A 47 -3.69 -0.22 -15.11
N PRO A 48 -4.08 0.94 -15.69
CA PRO A 48 -5.16 1.75 -15.12
C PRO A 48 -6.51 1.03 -15.10
N PHE A 49 -6.62 -0.09 -15.82
CA PHE A 49 -7.85 -0.86 -15.95
C PHE A 49 -7.80 -2.21 -15.24
N CYS A 50 -6.83 -2.43 -14.35
CA CYS A 50 -6.79 -3.64 -13.54
C CYS A 50 -8.11 -3.82 -12.79
N PRO A 51 -8.58 -5.07 -12.61
CA PRO A 51 -9.81 -5.30 -11.85
C PRO A 51 -9.73 -4.65 -10.47
N MET A 52 -10.79 -3.95 -10.09
CA MET A 52 -10.85 -3.21 -8.84
C MET A 52 -10.50 -4.08 -7.63
N MET A 53 -10.96 -5.34 -7.64
CA MET A 53 -10.71 -6.24 -6.51
C MET A 53 -9.23 -6.53 -6.30
N LEU A 54 -8.46 -6.62 -7.37
CA LEU A 54 -7.01 -6.86 -7.27
C LEU A 54 -6.29 -5.62 -6.77
N VAL A 55 -6.69 -4.45 -7.26
CA VAL A 55 -6.11 -3.18 -6.84
C VAL A 55 -6.40 -2.91 -5.37
N LEU A 56 -7.64 -3.15 -4.97
CA LEU A 56 -8.06 -2.98 -3.57
C LEU A 56 -7.31 -3.96 -2.67
N ALA A 57 -7.19 -5.21 -3.08
CA ALA A 57 -6.50 -6.23 -2.29
C ALA A 57 -5.05 -5.83 -2.02
N MET A 58 -4.35 -5.29 -3.03
CA MET A 58 -2.99 -4.83 -2.85
C MET A 58 -2.92 -3.68 -1.84
N GLY A 59 -3.81 -2.70 -1.95
CA GLY A 59 -3.84 -1.57 -1.03
C GLY A 59 -4.10 -1.99 0.40
N LEU A 60 -5.04 -2.92 0.61
CA LEU A 60 -5.34 -3.43 1.94
C LEU A 60 -4.17 -4.24 2.49
N GLU A 61 -3.49 -5.01 1.66
CA GLU A 61 -2.32 -5.77 2.07
C GLU A 61 -1.20 -4.84 2.54
N ILE A 62 -0.94 -3.79 1.79
CA ILE A 62 0.07 -2.79 2.16
C ILE A 62 -0.30 -2.16 3.50
N LYS A 63 -1.52 -1.69 3.63
CA LYS A 63 -1.98 -1.01 4.85
C LYS A 63 -1.89 -1.93 6.06
N GLN A 64 -2.37 -3.15 5.91
CA GLN A 64 -2.39 -4.12 7.00
C GLN A 64 -0.97 -4.48 7.44
N ALA A 65 -0.08 -4.71 6.49
CA ALA A 65 1.31 -5.05 6.80
C ALA A 65 2.02 -3.92 7.54
N LEU A 66 1.80 -2.68 7.11
CA LEU A 66 2.44 -1.53 7.75
C LEU A 66 1.91 -1.30 9.16
N LEU A 67 0.61 -1.50 9.37
CA LEU A 67 0.02 -1.29 10.70
C LEU A 67 0.48 -2.30 11.75
N LYS A 68 1.10 -3.41 11.32
CA LYS A 68 1.66 -4.38 12.26
C LYS A 68 3.00 -3.94 12.83
N LEU A 69 3.62 -2.92 12.26
CA LEU A 69 4.92 -2.44 12.72
C LEU A 69 4.75 -1.53 13.93
N ASP A 70 5.62 -1.70 14.93
CA ASP A 70 5.55 -0.91 16.16
C ASP A 70 5.75 0.58 15.92
N CYS A 71 6.56 0.94 14.91
CA CYS A 71 6.84 2.33 14.62
C CYS A 71 5.72 3.04 13.85
N VAL A 72 4.70 2.30 13.42
CA VAL A 72 3.61 2.84 12.61
C VAL A 72 2.34 2.94 13.45
N THR A 73 1.81 4.16 13.59
CA THR A 73 0.54 4.40 14.26
C THR A 73 -0.59 4.58 13.26
N GLN A 74 -0.27 5.04 12.06
CA GLN A 74 -1.26 5.26 11.02
C GLN A 74 -0.63 4.99 9.65
N ALA A 75 -1.37 4.33 8.78
CA ALA A 75 -0.92 4.05 7.42
C ALA A 75 -1.94 4.61 6.42
N ASN A 76 -1.49 5.53 5.59
CA ASN A 76 -2.30 6.12 4.52
C ASN A 76 -1.84 5.51 3.20
N VAL A 77 -2.68 4.69 2.60
CA VAL A 77 -2.36 3.99 1.35
C VAL A 77 -3.31 4.47 0.26
N THR A 78 -2.76 4.94 -0.84
CA THR A 78 -3.52 5.56 -1.91
C THR A 78 -3.10 4.97 -3.25
N VAL A 79 -4.08 4.50 -4.03
CA VAL A 79 -3.82 4.11 -5.41
C VAL A 79 -3.97 5.33 -6.32
N VAL A 80 -3.09 5.41 -7.31
CA VAL A 80 -3.12 6.48 -8.31
C VAL A 80 -3.20 5.87 -9.69
N ASN A 81 -3.59 6.67 -10.67
CA ASN A 81 -3.62 6.28 -12.08
C ASN A 81 -4.45 5.02 -12.34
N HIS A 82 -5.66 4.99 -11.76
CA HIS A 82 -6.59 3.87 -11.93
C HIS A 82 -7.99 4.43 -12.14
N TYR A 83 -8.77 3.80 -13.05
CA TYR A 83 -10.09 4.32 -13.38
C TYR A 83 -11.07 4.30 -12.21
N MET A 84 -10.84 3.43 -11.21
CA MET A 84 -11.66 3.34 -10.00
C MET A 84 -10.93 3.83 -8.76
N ALA A 85 -9.91 4.69 -8.94
CA ALA A 85 -9.06 5.12 -7.83
C ALA A 85 -9.86 5.72 -6.67
N GLU A 86 -10.85 6.54 -6.97
CA GLU A 86 -11.64 7.19 -5.93
C GLU A 86 -12.40 6.17 -5.06
N VAL A 87 -13.02 5.19 -5.69
CA VAL A 87 -13.76 4.14 -4.98
C VAL A 87 -12.79 3.28 -4.16
N VAL A 88 -11.68 2.88 -4.76
CA VAL A 88 -10.68 2.06 -4.08
C VAL A 88 -10.11 2.79 -2.87
N ASN A 89 -9.75 4.04 -3.04
CA ASN A 89 -9.16 4.83 -1.96
C ASN A 89 -10.14 5.02 -0.80
N THR A 90 -11.42 5.22 -1.09
CA THR A 90 -12.44 5.32 -0.06
C THR A 90 -12.51 4.03 0.76
N LYS A 91 -12.44 2.88 0.09
CA LYS A 91 -12.49 1.58 0.77
C LYS A 91 -11.23 1.31 1.59
N ILE A 92 -10.06 1.68 1.07
CA ILE A 92 -8.80 1.52 1.81
C ILE A 92 -8.83 2.39 3.06
N GLU A 93 -9.26 3.63 2.90
CA GLU A 93 -9.31 4.60 4.00
C GLU A 93 -10.25 4.14 5.12
N GLY A 94 -11.37 3.53 4.75
CA GLY A 94 -12.33 3.03 5.72
C GLY A 94 -11.95 1.71 6.37
N PHE A 95 -10.89 1.05 5.90
CA PHE A 95 -10.46 -0.22 6.44
C PHE A 95 -9.72 0.00 7.75
N ALA A 96 -10.21 -0.64 8.82
CA ALA A 96 -9.61 -0.56 10.15
C ALA A 96 -9.44 -1.98 10.68
N PRO A 97 -8.27 -2.60 10.46
CA PRO A 97 -8.05 -3.97 10.91
C PRO A 97 -8.07 -4.03 12.44
N ASN A 98 -8.75 -5.03 12.96
CA ASN A 98 -8.85 -5.25 14.40
C ASN A 98 -7.69 -6.13 14.84
N ILE A 99 -6.51 -5.54 14.95
CA ILE A 99 -5.28 -6.26 15.24
C ILE A 99 -4.80 -6.12 16.68
N ARG A 100 -5.61 -5.51 17.52
CA ARG A 100 -5.22 -5.26 18.92
C ARG A 100 -6.24 -5.80 19.87
#